data_7ead269e01116711bd0a785935282352
#
_entry.id   7ead269e01116711bd0a785935282352
#
_cell.length_a   1.000
_cell.length_b   1.000
_cell.length_c   1.000
_cell.angle_alpha   90.00
_cell.angle_beta   90.00
_cell.angle_gamma   90.00
#
_symmetry.space_group_name_H-M   'P 1'
#
loop_
_entity.id
_entity.type
_entity.pdbx_description
1 polymer ?
#
loop_
_entity_poly.entity_id
_entity_poly.type
_entity_poly.pdbx_seq_one_letter_code
_entity_poly.pdbx_strand_id
1 'polypeptide(L)'
;YYFNFVQGEYFKEAEPDAKADATKKLAPRALWWFRWGAMFTFLTGLYLLWMLGKGVNQYIALGALMGIFMFLNVWLIIWPAQKIVVGITEGDAAAAAPKALRASRTNVLFSGPMLWGMFGSKHGSYDTGGFDSIAFGDIGFLIPLLLILALEVNGIVGKVGPMASVKGVIHMSVLLTAVIFGLVAFL
;
A
#
# COMPACT_ATOMS: atom_id res chain seq x y z
N TYR A 1 -3.17 6.31 6.13
CA TYR A 1 -2.36 7.36 6.78
C TYR A 1 -2.63 7.47 8.28
N TYR A 2 -3.89 7.38 8.75
CA TYR A 2 -4.24 7.53 10.17
C TYR A 2 -3.38 6.69 11.11
N PHE A 3 -3.27 5.37 10.88
CA PHE A 3 -2.48 4.49 11.75
C PHE A 3 -0.97 4.78 11.72
N ASN A 4 -0.46 5.31 10.61
CA ASN A 4 0.96 5.57 10.44
C ASN A 4 1.38 6.97 10.89
N PHE A 5 0.51 7.98 10.71
CA PHE A 5 0.88 9.40 10.88
C PHE A 5 0.23 10.04 12.09
N VAL A 6 -0.91 9.50 12.56
CA VAL A 6 -1.62 10.04 13.71
C VAL A 6 -1.53 9.08 14.90
N GLN A 7 -2.16 7.91 14.81
CA GLN A 7 -2.20 6.98 15.94
C GLN A 7 -0.82 6.43 16.30
N GLY A 8 0.04 6.14 15.29
CA GLY A 8 1.38 5.63 15.52
C GLY A 8 2.30 6.65 16.22
N GLU A 9 2.17 7.93 15.89
CA GLU A 9 2.92 8.99 16.55
C GLU A 9 2.36 9.24 17.97
N TYR A 10 1.05 9.32 18.14
CA TYR A 10 0.41 9.42 19.44
C TYR A 10 0.86 8.30 20.40
N PHE A 11 0.97 7.05 19.93
CA PHE A 11 1.39 5.92 20.76
C PHE A 11 2.87 5.95 21.20
N LYS A 12 3.68 6.82 20.62
CA LYS A 12 5.06 7.03 21.03
C LYS A 12 5.19 7.99 22.22
N GLU A 13 4.28 8.94 22.31
CA GLU A 13 4.29 10.02 23.31
C GLU A 13 3.22 9.87 24.40
N ALA A 14 2.21 9.01 24.17
CA ALA A 14 1.12 8.80 25.12
C ALA A 14 1.59 8.07 26.38
N GLU A 15 1.05 8.49 27.51
CA GLU A 15 1.22 7.80 28.80
C GLU A 15 0.71 6.35 28.71
N PRO A 16 1.29 5.40 29.47
CA PRO A 16 0.97 3.97 29.37
C PRO A 16 -0.53 3.66 29.49
N ASP A 17 -1.24 4.29 30.41
CA ASP A 17 -2.67 4.09 30.64
C ASP A 17 -3.52 4.61 29.47
N ALA A 18 -3.18 5.80 28.95
CA ALA A 18 -3.85 6.38 27.80
C ALA A 18 -3.64 5.53 26.53
N LYS A 19 -2.41 5.04 26.33
CA LYS A 19 -2.08 4.12 25.25
C LYS A 19 -2.85 2.80 25.37
N ALA A 20 -2.92 2.23 26.58
CA ALA A 20 -3.65 0.98 26.81
C ALA A 20 -5.16 1.15 26.55
N ASP A 21 -5.77 2.25 27.00
CA ASP A 21 -7.17 2.56 26.77
C ASP A 21 -7.47 2.76 25.26
N ALA A 22 -6.66 3.56 24.56
CA ALA A 22 -6.79 3.77 23.14
C ALA A 22 -6.59 2.48 22.32
N THR A 23 -5.64 1.63 22.69
CA THR A 23 -5.43 0.32 22.05
C THR A 23 -6.64 -0.57 22.22
N LYS A 24 -7.29 -0.55 23.39
CA LYS A 24 -8.44 -1.39 23.71
C LYS A 24 -9.76 -0.88 23.13
N LYS A 25 -9.98 0.42 23.09
CA LYS A 25 -11.28 1.01 22.75
C LYS A 25 -11.32 1.69 21.39
N LEU A 26 -10.26 2.44 21.03
CA LEU A 26 -10.22 3.20 19.78
C LEU A 26 -9.69 2.39 18.60
N ALA A 27 -8.57 1.70 18.78
CA ALA A 27 -7.91 0.99 17.69
C ALA A 27 -8.80 -0.08 17.01
N PRO A 28 -9.59 -0.93 17.73
CA PRO A 28 -10.46 -1.89 17.09
C PRO A 28 -11.53 -1.27 16.20
N ARG A 29 -12.11 -0.13 16.64
CA ARG A 29 -13.11 0.62 15.86
C ARG A 29 -12.51 1.23 14.59
N ALA A 30 -11.35 1.87 14.72
CA ALA A 30 -10.64 2.43 13.58
C ALA A 30 -10.21 1.35 12.58
N LEU A 31 -9.73 0.19 13.06
CA LEU A 31 -9.37 -0.98 12.24
C LEU A 31 -10.58 -1.56 11.49
N TRP A 32 -11.77 -1.55 12.10
CA TRP A 32 -12.98 -2.00 11.43
C TRP A 32 -13.31 -1.14 10.21
N TRP A 33 -13.35 0.19 10.38
CA TRP A 33 -13.60 1.13 9.29
C TRP A 33 -12.52 1.08 8.20
N PHE A 34 -11.26 1.01 8.61
CA PHE A 34 -10.13 0.90 7.70
C PHE A 34 -10.22 -0.33 6.80
N ARG A 35 -10.51 -1.49 7.40
CA ARG A 35 -10.60 -2.75 6.67
C ARG A 35 -11.74 -2.74 5.66
N TRP A 36 -12.93 -2.31 6.06
CA TRP A 36 -14.08 -2.24 5.17
C TRP A 36 -13.93 -1.12 4.12
N GLY A 37 -13.34 0.00 4.48
CA GLY A 37 -12.96 1.03 3.51
C GLY A 37 -12.03 0.48 2.43
N ALA A 38 -11.01 -0.30 2.81
CA ALA A 38 -10.13 -0.98 1.87
C ALA A 38 -10.88 -1.98 0.96
N MET A 39 -11.86 -2.72 1.51
CA MET A 39 -12.70 -3.64 0.74
C MET A 39 -13.52 -2.90 -0.33
N PHE A 40 -14.23 -1.85 0.05
CA PHE A 40 -15.03 -1.09 -0.89
C PHE A 40 -14.19 -0.39 -1.95
N THR A 41 -13.04 0.17 -1.56
CA THR A 41 -12.08 0.75 -2.51
C THR A 41 -11.59 -0.29 -3.51
N PHE A 42 -11.27 -1.49 -3.05
CA PHE A 42 -10.83 -2.59 -3.92
C PHE A 42 -11.93 -3.02 -4.90
N LEU A 43 -13.16 -3.26 -4.42
CA LEU A 43 -14.27 -3.69 -5.26
C LEU A 43 -14.64 -2.63 -6.31
N THR A 44 -14.73 -1.36 -5.91
CA THR A 44 -14.98 -0.27 -6.85
C THR A 44 -13.83 -0.06 -7.81
N GLY A 45 -12.59 -0.25 -7.36
CA GLY A 45 -11.39 -0.21 -8.22
C GLY A 45 -11.41 -1.30 -9.29
N LEU A 46 -11.77 -2.54 -8.94
CA LEU A 46 -11.93 -3.63 -9.91
C LEU A 46 -13.04 -3.33 -10.92
N TYR A 47 -14.17 -2.80 -10.46
CA TYR A 47 -15.26 -2.40 -11.34
C TYR A 47 -14.81 -1.31 -12.32
N LEU A 48 -14.11 -0.28 -11.84
CA LEU A 48 -13.60 0.79 -12.69
C LEU A 48 -12.56 0.27 -13.69
N LEU A 49 -11.67 -0.64 -13.27
CA LEU A 49 -10.68 -1.25 -14.15
C LEU A 49 -11.36 -2.08 -15.25
N TRP A 50 -12.41 -2.83 -14.90
CA TRP A 50 -13.22 -3.57 -15.89
C TRP A 50 -13.93 -2.63 -16.88
N MET A 51 -14.54 -1.55 -16.38
CA MET A 51 -15.20 -0.54 -17.23
C MET A 51 -14.23 0.22 -18.14
N LEU A 52 -12.96 0.33 -17.75
CA LEU A 52 -11.93 0.98 -18.55
C LEU A 52 -11.62 0.22 -19.84
N GLY A 53 -11.72 -1.12 -19.85
CA GLY A 53 -11.59 -1.96 -21.04
C GLY A 53 -10.32 -1.66 -21.83
N LYS A 54 -10.48 -1.22 -23.08
CA LYS A 54 -9.35 -0.83 -23.96
C LYS A 54 -8.63 0.45 -23.54
N GLY A 55 -9.13 1.19 -22.54
CA GLY A 55 -8.45 2.35 -21.96
C GLY A 55 -7.32 1.98 -20.98
N VAL A 56 -7.09 0.70 -20.71
CA VAL A 56 -5.98 0.24 -19.88
C VAL A 56 -4.66 0.50 -20.61
N ASN A 57 -3.68 1.00 -19.86
CA ASN A 57 -2.30 1.19 -20.28
C ASN A 57 -1.33 0.79 -19.17
N GLN A 58 -0.03 0.88 -19.41
CA GLN A 58 1.02 0.48 -18.47
C GLN A 58 0.91 1.19 -17.11
N TYR A 59 0.53 2.47 -17.09
CA TYR A 59 0.40 3.27 -15.88
C TYR A 59 -0.69 2.74 -14.96
N ILE A 60 -1.89 2.54 -15.49
CA ILE A 60 -3.00 2.03 -14.66
C ILE A 60 -2.78 0.56 -14.29
N ALA A 61 -2.10 -0.23 -15.11
CA ALA A 61 -1.78 -1.62 -14.79
C ALA A 61 -0.85 -1.72 -13.57
N LEU A 62 0.24 -0.94 -13.53
CA LEU A 62 1.14 -0.88 -12.37
C LEU A 62 0.45 -0.30 -11.13
N GLY A 63 -0.38 0.75 -11.33
CA GLY A 63 -1.19 1.34 -10.26
C GLY A 63 -2.19 0.34 -9.67
N ALA A 64 -2.90 -0.41 -10.51
CA ALA A 64 -3.84 -1.44 -10.10
C ALA A 64 -3.16 -2.59 -9.34
N LEU A 65 -1.98 -3.03 -9.81
CA LEU A 65 -1.18 -4.05 -9.12
C LEU A 65 -0.83 -3.61 -7.69
N MET A 66 -0.32 -2.39 -7.53
CA MET A 66 -0.03 -1.84 -6.19
C MET A 66 -1.29 -1.75 -5.33
N GLY A 67 -2.42 -1.34 -5.89
CA GLY A 67 -3.71 -1.31 -5.20
C GLY A 67 -4.18 -2.70 -4.73
N ILE A 68 -3.97 -3.73 -5.55
CA ILE A 68 -4.25 -5.13 -5.19
C ILE A 68 -3.36 -5.56 -4.01
N PHE A 69 -2.05 -5.31 -4.07
CA PHE A 69 -1.14 -5.63 -2.96
C PHE A 69 -1.50 -4.90 -1.69
N MET A 70 -1.83 -3.62 -1.77
CA MET A 70 -2.28 -2.84 -0.61
C MET A 70 -3.54 -3.44 0.03
N PHE A 71 -4.49 -3.92 -0.76
CA PHE A 71 -5.68 -4.61 -0.27
C PHE A 71 -5.32 -5.95 0.39
N LEU A 72 -4.51 -6.78 -0.27
CA LEU A 72 -4.06 -8.07 0.26
C LEU A 72 -3.28 -7.88 1.58
N ASN A 73 -2.41 -6.89 1.65
CA ASN A 73 -1.70 -6.53 2.88
C ASN A 73 -2.66 -6.21 4.04
N VAL A 74 -3.73 -5.46 3.77
CA VAL A 74 -4.74 -5.15 4.80
C VAL A 74 -5.42 -6.41 5.32
N TRP A 75 -5.87 -7.28 4.43
CA TRP A 75 -6.70 -8.43 4.81
C TRP A 75 -5.90 -9.64 5.30
N LEU A 76 -4.74 -9.91 4.70
CA LEU A 76 -3.98 -11.12 4.96
C LEU A 76 -2.83 -10.90 5.97
N ILE A 77 -2.36 -9.66 6.16
CA ILE A 77 -1.21 -9.38 7.01
C ILE A 77 -1.57 -8.42 8.14
N ILE A 78 -2.04 -7.20 7.80
CA ILE A 78 -2.25 -6.15 8.80
C ILE A 78 -3.39 -6.55 9.73
N TRP A 79 -4.55 -6.93 9.20
CA TRP A 79 -5.71 -7.26 10.02
C TRP A 79 -5.47 -8.47 10.95
N PRO A 80 -4.96 -9.63 10.49
CA PRO A 80 -4.66 -10.75 11.38
C PRO A 80 -3.66 -10.38 12.48
N ALA A 81 -2.60 -9.66 12.15
CA ALA A 81 -1.59 -9.23 13.12
C ALA A 81 -2.16 -8.20 14.12
N GLN A 82 -2.94 -7.25 13.64
CA GLN A 82 -3.57 -6.24 14.50
C GLN A 82 -4.61 -6.83 15.46
N LYS A 83 -5.34 -7.87 15.10
CA LYS A 83 -6.23 -8.58 16.04
C LYS A 83 -5.50 -9.07 17.28
N ILE A 84 -4.27 -9.57 17.10
CA ILE A 84 -3.42 -10.00 18.20
C ILE A 84 -2.96 -8.79 19.02
N VAL A 85 -2.48 -7.74 18.37
CA VAL A 85 -1.96 -6.53 19.04
C VAL A 85 -3.02 -5.84 19.89
N VAL A 86 -4.28 -5.78 19.42
CA VAL A 86 -5.38 -5.15 20.17
C VAL A 86 -6.11 -6.11 21.14
N GLY A 87 -5.67 -7.37 21.22
CA GLY A 87 -6.22 -8.37 22.15
C GLY A 87 -7.56 -8.99 21.76
N ILE A 88 -7.94 -8.94 20.48
CA ILE A 88 -9.15 -9.63 19.96
C ILE A 88 -8.90 -11.12 19.80
N THR A 89 -7.67 -11.51 19.45
CA THR A 89 -7.25 -12.90 19.26
C THR A 89 -5.99 -13.14 20.06
N GLU A 90 -5.89 -14.31 20.68
CA GLU A 90 -4.67 -14.74 21.38
C GLU A 90 -3.50 -14.88 20.39
N GLY A 91 -2.29 -14.57 20.87
CA GLY A 91 -1.07 -14.70 20.09
C GLY A 91 0.07 -13.83 20.61
N ASP A 92 1.23 -13.95 19.99
CA ASP A 92 2.42 -13.14 20.33
C ASP A 92 2.32 -11.74 19.71
N ALA A 93 1.93 -10.77 20.52
CA ALA A 93 1.85 -9.36 20.13
C ALA A 93 3.23 -8.77 19.75
N ALA A 94 4.31 -9.24 20.38
CA ALA A 94 5.66 -8.77 20.09
C ALA A 94 6.13 -9.17 18.68
N ALA A 95 5.72 -10.34 18.21
CA ALA A 95 5.96 -10.79 16.83
C ALA A 95 4.97 -10.18 15.82
N ALA A 96 3.71 -9.98 16.22
CA ALA A 96 2.65 -9.47 15.35
C ALA A 96 2.82 -7.97 15.02
N ALA A 97 3.19 -7.14 15.98
CA ALA A 97 3.30 -5.68 15.80
C ALA A 97 4.30 -5.26 14.71
N PRO A 98 5.55 -5.78 14.66
CA PRO A 98 6.49 -5.46 13.59
C PRO A 98 6.00 -5.92 12.21
N LYS A 99 5.32 -7.05 12.13
CA LYS A 99 4.74 -7.58 10.89
C LYS A 99 3.66 -6.64 10.33
N ALA A 100 2.74 -6.21 11.19
CA ALA A 100 1.69 -5.25 10.83
C ALA A 100 2.29 -3.89 10.41
N LEU A 101 3.28 -3.39 11.16
CA LEU A 101 3.96 -2.13 10.85
C LEU A 101 4.61 -2.17 9.47
N ARG A 102 5.36 -3.22 9.17
CA ARG A 102 6.06 -3.37 7.89
C ARG A 102 5.10 -3.36 6.70
N ALA A 103 4.07 -4.20 6.72
CA ALA A 103 3.05 -4.23 5.68
C ALA A 103 2.30 -2.88 5.56
N SER A 104 2.00 -2.23 6.67
CA SER A 104 1.36 -0.92 6.68
C SER A 104 2.25 0.19 6.09
N ARG A 105 3.56 0.15 6.34
CA ARG A 105 4.53 1.08 5.73
C ARG A 105 4.69 0.83 4.23
N THR A 106 4.65 -0.43 3.78
CA THR A 106 4.63 -0.77 2.36
C THR A 106 3.38 -0.24 1.67
N ASN A 107 2.22 -0.29 2.31
CA ASN A 107 1.00 0.33 1.76
C ASN A 107 1.15 1.87 1.62
N VAL A 108 1.76 2.53 2.58
CA VAL A 108 2.05 3.98 2.46
C VAL A 108 3.05 4.24 1.32
N LEU A 109 4.08 3.41 1.19
CA LEU A 109 5.05 3.51 0.10
C LEU A 109 4.39 3.42 -1.27
N PHE A 110 3.48 2.47 -1.46
CA PHE A 110 2.78 2.24 -2.74
C PHE A 110 1.70 3.29 -3.04
N SER A 111 1.20 4.00 -2.04
CA SER A 111 0.07 4.92 -2.24
C SER A 111 0.39 6.09 -3.18
N GLY A 112 1.60 6.62 -3.16
CA GLY A 112 2.04 7.69 -4.07
C GLY A 112 2.09 7.23 -5.53
N PRO A 113 2.87 6.19 -5.87
CA PRO A 113 2.93 5.70 -7.24
C PRO A 113 1.60 5.12 -7.74
N MET A 114 0.79 4.47 -6.87
CA MET A 114 -0.55 4.03 -7.23
C MET A 114 -1.42 5.22 -7.68
N LEU A 115 -1.44 6.30 -6.90
CA LEU A 115 -2.20 7.51 -7.24
C LEU A 115 -1.71 8.11 -8.56
N TRP A 116 -0.39 8.20 -8.76
CA TRP A 116 0.18 8.71 -10.00
C TRP A 116 -0.16 7.83 -11.20
N GLY A 117 -0.17 6.50 -11.06
CA GLY A 117 -0.62 5.56 -12.09
C GLY A 117 -2.05 5.83 -12.55
N MET A 118 -2.95 6.15 -11.61
CA MET A 118 -4.33 6.53 -11.91
C MET A 118 -4.40 7.86 -12.67
N PHE A 119 -3.67 8.89 -12.23
CA PHE A 119 -3.60 10.18 -12.92
C PHE A 119 -2.92 10.09 -14.27
N GLY A 120 -1.74 9.49 -14.34
CA GLY A 120 -0.95 9.34 -15.55
C GLY A 120 -1.70 8.62 -16.66
N SER A 121 -2.49 7.60 -16.31
CA SER A 121 -3.27 6.84 -17.29
C SER A 121 -4.32 7.68 -18.02
N LYS A 122 -4.80 8.79 -17.44
CA LYS A 122 -5.84 9.65 -18.01
C LYS A 122 -5.33 10.96 -18.60
N HIS A 123 -4.24 11.49 -18.05
CA HIS A 123 -3.73 12.81 -18.40
C HIS A 123 -2.41 12.76 -19.17
N GLY A 124 -1.80 11.58 -19.32
CA GLY A 124 -0.63 11.35 -20.15
C GLY A 124 -1.00 11.06 -21.62
N SER A 125 -0.10 11.35 -22.55
CA SER A 125 -0.23 10.99 -23.97
C SER A 125 0.33 9.56 -24.18
N TYR A 126 -0.42 8.54 -23.77
CA TYR A 126 0.04 7.15 -23.87
C TYR A 126 -0.91 6.33 -24.72
N ASP A 127 -0.33 5.38 -25.46
CA ASP A 127 -1.09 4.40 -26.20
C ASP A 127 -1.99 3.59 -25.26
N THR A 128 -3.27 3.55 -25.61
CA THR A 128 -4.27 2.72 -24.96
C THR A 128 -4.67 1.60 -25.88
N GLY A 129 -4.60 0.38 -25.41
CA GLY A 129 -4.97 -0.80 -26.22
C GLY A 129 -5.55 -1.92 -25.36
N GLY A 130 -5.78 -1.64 -24.08
CA GLY A 130 -6.18 -2.65 -23.12
C GLY A 130 -4.98 -3.44 -22.60
N PHE A 131 -5.27 -4.50 -21.86
CA PHE A 131 -4.21 -5.38 -21.33
C PHE A 131 -3.39 -6.05 -22.45
N ASP A 132 -3.96 -6.24 -23.62
CA ASP A 132 -3.30 -6.87 -24.76
C ASP A 132 -2.18 -5.99 -25.36
N SER A 133 -2.24 -4.66 -25.14
CA SER A 133 -1.22 -3.71 -25.60
C SER A 133 -0.03 -3.57 -24.63
N ILE A 134 -0.12 -4.18 -23.45
CA ILE A 134 0.98 -4.14 -22.48
C ILE A 134 2.10 -5.08 -22.95
N ALA A 135 3.19 -4.51 -23.40
CA ALA A 135 4.37 -5.25 -23.78
C ALA A 135 5.11 -5.73 -22.52
N PHE A 136 4.78 -6.91 -22.01
CA PHE A 136 5.41 -7.51 -20.83
C PHE A 136 6.92 -7.73 -20.99
N GLY A 137 7.44 -7.74 -22.21
CA GLY A 137 8.88 -7.80 -22.50
C GLY A 137 9.55 -6.44 -22.62
N ASP A 138 8.79 -5.36 -22.56
CA ASP A 138 9.32 -3.99 -22.57
C ASP A 138 10.03 -3.69 -21.25
N ILE A 139 11.27 -3.24 -21.35
CA ILE A 139 12.13 -2.93 -20.20
C ILE A 139 11.51 -1.82 -19.33
N GLY A 140 10.88 -0.84 -19.97
CA GLY A 140 10.17 0.27 -19.31
C GLY A 140 9.01 -0.20 -18.42
N PHE A 141 8.37 -1.32 -18.74
CA PHE A 141 7.33 -1.94 -17.92
C PHE A 141 7.88 -3.01 -16.97
N LEU A 142 8.80 -3.84 -17.46
CA LEU A 142 9.32 -4.99 -16.71
C LEU A 142 10.11 -4.57 -15.46
N ILE A 143 10.98 -3.55 -15.56
CA ILE A 143 11.76 -3.10 -14.39
C ILE A 143 10.86 -2.54 -13.29
N PRO A 144 9.90 -1.62 -13.54
CA PRO A 144 8.92 -1.20 -12.54
C PRO A 144 8.12 -2.36 -11.94
N LEU A 145 7.69 -3.32 -12.75
CA LEU A 145 6.97 -4.50 -12.28
C LEU A 145 7.81 -5.29 -11.27
N LEU A 146 9.07 -5.63 -11.63
CA LEU A 146 9.97 -6.37 -10.76
C LEU A 146 10.31 -5.59 -9.48
N LEU A 147 10.46 -4.27 -9.57
CA LEU A 147 10.69 -3.41 -8.42
C LEU A 147 9.50 -3.45 -7.44
N ILE A 148 8.26 -3.35 -7.95
CA ILE A 148 7.04 -3.44 -7.14
C ILE A 148 6.96 -4.80 -6.45
N LEU A 149 7.22 -5.90 -7.18
CA LEU A 149 7.23 -7.25 -6.62
C LEU A 149 8.29 -7.41 -5.52
N ALA A 150 9.51 -6.92 -5.76
CA ALA A 150 10.59 -6.98 -4.76
C ALA A 150 10.25 -6.18 -3.49
N LEU A 151 9.64 -5.00 -3.64
CA LEU A 151 9.21 -4.18 -2.50
C LEU A 151 8.05 -4.83 -1.73
N GLU A 152 7.13 -5.51 -2.41
CA GLU A 152 6.07 -6.28 -1.75
C GLU A 152 6.63 -7.45 -0.96
N VAL A 153 7.55 -8.22 -1.54
CA VAL A 153 8.26 -9.30 -0.83
C VAL A 153 8.99 -8.74 0.40
N ASN A 154 9.68 -7.60 0.28
CA ASN A 154 10.28 -6.93 1.43
C ASN A 154 9.22 -6.53 2.48
N GLY A 155 8.04 -6.09 2.06
CA GLY A 155 6.89 -5.79 2.92
C GLY A 155 6.41 -6.99 3.74
N ILE A 156 6.51 -8.19 3.18
CA ILE A 156 6.08 -9.44 3.82
C ILE A 156 7.14 -9.99 4.77
N VAL A 157 8.40 -10.13 4.31
CA VAL A 157 9.45 -10.88 5.04
C VAL A 157 10.69 -10.05 5.37
N GLY A 158 10.84 -8.86 4.82
CA GLY A 158 12.06 -8.06 4.92
C GLY A 158 12.12 -7.12 6.14
N LYS A 159 12.62 -5.91 5.92
CA LYS A 159 12.86 -4.89 6.95
C LYS A 159 12.19 -3.57 6.58
N VAL A 160 11.83 -2.78 7.61
CA VAL A 160 11.22 -1.45 7.43
C VAL A 160 12.25 -0.46 6.84
N GLY A 161 13.51 -0.54 7.25
CA GLY A 161 14.58 0.31 6.73
C GLY A 161 14.26 1.81 6.81
N PRO A 162 14.46 2.58 5.73
CA PRO A 162 14.22 4.02 5.73
C PRO A 162 12.75 4.41 5.95
N MET A 163 11.81 3.46 5.78
CA MET A 163 10.38 3.69 6.03
C MET A 163 10.01 3.68 7.52
N ALA A 164 10.97 3.53 8.45
CA ALA A 164 10.71 3.50 9.89
C ALA A 164 10.10 4.80 10.40
N SER A 165 10.51 5.95 9.87
CA SER A 165 9.94 7.25 10.21
C SER A 165 8.84 7.69 9.23
N VAL A 166 7.95 8.58 9.69
CA VAL A 166 6.91 9.20 8.84
C VAL A 166 7.55 9.94 7.67
N LYS A 167 8.55 10.78 7.94
CA LYS A 167 9.28 11.52 6.89
C LYS A 167 9.94 10.56 5.89
N GLY A 168 10.59 9.51 6.39
CA GLY A 168 11.26 8.51 5.55
C GLY A 168 10.31 7.82 4.57
N VAL A 169 9.15 7.33 5.04
CA VAL A 169 8.20 6.66 4.15
C VAL A 169 7.58 7.60 3.12
N ILE A 170 7.36 8.89 3.46
CA ILE A 170 6.88 9.90 2.51
C ILE A 170 7.93 10.13 1.41
N HIS A 171 9.19 10.40 1.78
CA HIS A 171 10.27 10.60 0.81
C HIS A 171 10.46 9.37 -0.09
N MET A 172 10.43 8.17 0.49
CA MET A 172 10.53 6.92 -0.28
C MET A 172 9.36 6.72 -1.24
N SER A 173 8.13 7.11 -0.85
CA SER A 173 6.95 7.04 -1.73
C SER A 173 7.06 8.01 -2.92
N VAL A 174 7.52 9.24 -2.67
CA VAL A 174 7.76 10.24 -3.73
C VAL A 174 8.89 9.78 -4.66
N LEU A 175 10.00 9.30 -4.11
CA LEU A 175 11.13 8.77 -4.88
C LEU A 175 10.68 7.57 -5.74
N LEU A 176 9.95 6.62 -5.16
CA LEU A 176 9.44 5.45 -5.88
C LEU A 176 8.51 5.88 -7.03
N THR A 177 7.66 6.89 -6.80
CA THR A 177 6.81 7.46 -7.85
C THR A 177 7.65 7.98 -9.00
N ALA A 178 8.65 8.80 -8.72
CA ALA A 178 9.54 9.36 -9.74
C ALA A 178 10.32 8.26 -10.49
N VAL A 179 10.81 7.24 -9.79
CA VAL A 179 11.56 6.13 -10.39
C VAL A 179 10.65 5.29 -11.30
N ILE A 180 9.50 4.83 -10.81
CA ILE A 180 8.59 3.96 -11.60
C ILE A 180 8.16 4.69 -12.88
N PHE A 181 7.68 5.92 -12.75
CA PHE A 181 7.13 6.63 -13.90
C PHE A 181 8.20 7.27 -14.78
N GLY A 182 9.37 7.55 -14.23
CA GLY A 182 10.54 7.89 -15.04
C GLY A 182 10.98 6.72 -15.93
N LEU A 183 11.01 5.50 -15.39
CA LEU A 183 11.32 4.30 -16.17
C LEU A 183 10.29 4.05 -17.28
N VAL A 184 9.00 4.12 -16.96
CA VAL A 184 7.93 3.93 -17.96
C VAL A 184 7.94 5.02 -19.04
N ALA A 185 8.38 6.25 -18.73
CA ALA A 185 8.35 7.37 -19.68
C ALA A 185 9.58 7.44 -20.58
N PHE A 186 10.73 6.92 -20.15
CA PHE A 186 12.02 7.15 -20.84
C PHE A 186 12.70 5.86 -21.33
N LEU A 187 12.22 4.69 -20.97
CA LEU A 187 12.68 3.40 -21.47
C LEU A 187 11.64 2.73 -22.37
#